data_bc9d1ada3fd5b105c5befdae702088ba
#
_entry.id   bc9d1ada3fd5b105c5befdae702088ba
#
_cell.length_a   1.000
_cell.length_b   1.000
_cell.length_c   1.000
_cell.angle_alpha   90.00
_cell.angle_beta   90.00
_cell.angle_gamma   90.00
#
_symmetry.space_group_name_H-M   'P 1'
#
loop_
_entity.id
_entity.type
_entity.pdbx_description
1 polymer ?
#
loop_
_entity_poly.entity_id
_entity_poly.type
_entity_poly.pdbx_seq_one_letter_code
_entity_poly.pdbx_strand_id
1 'polypeptide(L)'
;MEQQISSLELNQTSSQAATDTNLDCSLAGYDYQLPPELIAQNPVVPRDSSRLLVVNSQNTGNETPPLHHIFHDLPDILRPGDLLIMNNTKVIPARLYGRKSSGAEVEILLLEERKFNCWLALVKPGKRFKKGTKIIFSGGKLGIRNWGLGIEEEENNRLPITHYPLPSTHLTATVLETDAATGGRLLEFDLPEGQSLVQLLDKFGEIPLPPYITASQAADEQYQTVYAEQPGAIAAPTAGLHFTPELLDKLRDRDINQAHVTLHVGVGTFRPVEVENVTSHQMHEEWIEVPSATVEQIRATKAAGGRIIAVGTTVVRALEGAAQSGELQAFCGKTNLFIYPGYQWRVVEGLITNFHLPRSSLLMLVSALIGRKQLLDIYQEAIAAQYRFYSFGDAMLILPKE
;
A
#
# COMPACT_ATOMS: atom_id res chain seq x y z
N MET A 1 -36.48 -40.90 -15.06
CA MET A 1 -35.31 -40.84 -14.17
C MET A 1 -34.34 -39.71 -14.57
N GLU A 2 -34.07 -39.48 -15.85
CA GLU A 2 -33.20 -38.36 -16.32
C GLU A 2 -33.76 -36.96 -16.05
N GLN A 3 -35.08 -36.74 -16.08
CA GLN A 3 -35.67 -35.43 -15.79
C GLN A 3 -35.66 -35.04 -14.30
N GLN A 4 -35.54 -35.98 -13.39
CA GLN A 4 -35.43 -35.70 -11.95
C GLN A 4 -33.97 -35.39 -11.54
N ILE A 5 -32.98 -35.91 -12.25
CA ILE A 5 -31.55 -35.62 -12.00
C ILE A 5 -31.22 -34.18 -12.44
N SER A 6 -31.72 -33.77 -13.60
CA SER A 6 -31.52 -32.39 -14.13
C SER A 6 -32.10 -31.29 -13.23
N SER A 7 -33.25 -31.54 -12.59
CA SER A 7 -33.90 -30.56 -11.70
C SER A 7 -33.21 -30.44 -10.32
N LEU A 8 -32.56 -31.49 -9.86
CA LEU A 8 -31.77 -31.50 -8.62
C LEU A 8 -30.44 -30.78 -8.80
N GLU A 9 -29.78 -30.97 -9.92
CA GLU A 9 -28.53 -30.27 -10.26
C GLU A 9 -28.77 -28.76 -10.49
N LEU A 10 -29.84 -28.35 -11.16
CA LEU A 10 -30.24 -26.94 -11.34
C LEU A 10 -30.62 -26.27 -10.01
N ASN A 11 -31.24 -26.98 -9.06
CA ASN A 11 -31.53 -26.41 -7.75
C ASN A 11 -30.30 -26.33 -6.83
N GLN A 12 -29.35 -27.24 -6.96
CA GLN A 12 -28.10 -27.18 -6.20
C GLN A 12 -27.17 -26.04 -6.71
N THR A 13 -27.05 -25.86 -8.03
CA THR A 13 -26.29 -24.77 -8.60
C THR A 13 -26.89 -23.40 -8.29
N SER A 14 -28.22 -23.25 -8.31
CA SER A 14 -28.87 -21.99 -7.95
C SER A 14 -28.76 -21.65 -6.45
N SER A 15 -28.84 -22.68 -5.58
CA SER A 15 -28.64 -22.48 -4.14
C SER A 15 -27.19 -22.13 -3.79
N GLN A 16 -26.22 -22.73 -4.48
CA GLN A 16 -24.80 -22.45 -4.26
C GLN A 16 -24.39 -21.07 -4.77
N ALA A 17 -24.89 -20.66 -5.94
CA ALA A 17 -24.69 -19.32 -6.48
C ALA A 17 -25.30 -18.23 -5.56
N ALA A 18 -26.49 -18.46 -5.00
CA ALA A 18 -27.12 -17.52 -4.05
C ALA A 18 -26.33 -17.41 -2.72
N THR A 19 -25.73 -18.51 -2.27
CA THR A 19 -24.91 -18.55 -1.05
C THR A 19 -23.58 -17.84 -1.29
N ASP A 20 -22.94 -18.03 -2.45
CA ASP A 20 -21.69 -17.38 -2.83
C ASP A 20 -21.88 -15.86 -2.99
N THR A 21 -22.95 -15.42 -3.63
CA THR A 21 -23.26 -13.98 -3.78
C THR A 21 -23.50 -13.30 -2.42
N ASN A 22 -24.08 -14.00 -1.45
CA ASN A 22 -24.26 -13.50 -0.10
C ASN A 22 -22.91 -13.35 0.62
N LEU A 23 -21.99 -14.29 0.44
CA LEU A 23 -20.63 -14.22 1.02
C LEU A 23 -19.75 -13.13 0.34
N ASP A 24 -19.95 -12.86 -0.95
CA ASP A 24 -19.24 -11.80 -1.64
C ASP A 24 -19.55 -10.39 -1.10
N CYS A 25 -20.74 -10.22 -0.52
CA CYS A 25 -21.14 -8.98 0.15
C CYS A 25 -20.92 -8.99 1.67
N SER A 26 -20.46 -10.12 2.25
CA SER A 26 -20.24 -10.25 3.70
C SER A 26 -18.75 -10.17 4.05
N LEU A 27 -18.42 -9.39 5.08
CA LEU A 27 -17.04 -9.31 5.61
C LEU A 27 -16.50 -10.68 6.02
N ALA A 28 -17.34 -11.53 6.58
CA ALA A 28 -16.97 -12.90 6.97
C ALA A 28 -16.51 -13.76 5.79
N GLY A 29 -16.99 -13.46 4.57
CA GLY A 29 -16.56 -14.14 3.35
C GLY A 29 -15.10 -13.89 2.96
N TYR A 30 -14.43 -12.91 3.57
CA TYR A 30 -13.04 -12.54 3.31
C TYR A 30 -12.11 -12.87 4.48
N ASP A 31 -12.57 -13.71 5.39
CA ASP A 31 -11.75 -14.16 6.51
C ASP A 31 -10.97 -15.43 6.16
N TYR A 32 -9.74 -15.50 6.61
CA TYR A 32 -8.90 -16.68 6.53
C TYR A 32 -7.87 -16.68 7.66
N GLN A 33 -7.37 -17.86 8.00
CA GLN A 33 -6.38 -17.99 9.05
C GLN A 33 -4.96 -17.86 8.47
N LEU A 34 -4.23 -16.84 8.92
CA LEU A 34 -2.85 -16.62 8.56
C LEU A 34 -1.94 -16.90 9.77
N PRO A 35 -1.01 -17.88 9.68
CA PRO A 35 0.00 -18.07 10.70
C PRO A 35 0.87 -16.81 10.85
N PRO A 36 1.03 -16.27 12.08
CA PRO A 36 1.78 -15.01 12.29
C PRO A 36 3.22 -15.06 11.80
N GLU A 37 3.85 -16.23 11.80
CA GLU A 37 5.22 -16.47 11.33
C GLU A 37 5.39 -16.26 9.81
N LEU A 38 4.31 -16.29 9.04
CA LEU A 38 4.35 -16.01 7.61
C LEU A 38 4.30 -14.50 7.30
N ILE A 39 4.08 -13.65 8.31
CA ILE A 39 4.13 -12.20 8.14
C ILE A 39 5.59 -11.75 8.06
N ALA A 40 6.04 -11.37 6.88
CA ALA A 40 7.43 -10.98 6.65
C ALA A 40 7.80 -9.70 7.41
N GLN A 41 8.80 -9.78 8.27
CA GLN A 41 9.33 -8.64 9.01
C GLN A 41 10.47 -7.93 8.27
N ASN A 42 11.15 -8.63 7.36
CA ASN A 42 12.25 -8.11 6.57
C ASN A 42 12.11 -8.53 5.10
N PRO A 43 12.54 -7.69 4.14
CA PRO A 43 12.58 -8.06 2.74
C PRO A 43 13.64 -9.13 2.47
N VAL A 44 13.46 -9.92 1.40
CA VAL A 44 14.58 -10.68 0.82
C VAL A 44 15.52 -9.74 0.09
N VAL A 45 16.79 -10.12 -0.01
CA VAL A 45 17.81 -9.34 -0.74
C VAL A 45 18.56 -10.29 -1.68
N PRO A 46 18.60 -9.99 -2.99
CA PRO A 46 17.92 -8.87 -3.68
C PRO A 46 16.38 -9.03 -3.66
N ARG A 47 15.64 -7.94 -3.90
CA ARG A 47 14.17 -7.95 -3.80
C ARG A 47 13.48 -8.86 -4.81
N ASP A 48 14.03 -8.98 -5.99
CA ASP A 48 13.54 -9.85 -7.06
C ASP A 48 13.80 -11.36 -6.85
N SER A 49 14.46 -11.72 -5.74
CA SER A 49 14.56 -13.12 -5.26
C SER A 49 13.34 -13.56 -4.43
N SER A 50 12.33 -12.71 -4.23
CA SER A 50 11.07 -13.11 -3.63
C SER A 50 10.35 -14.13 -4.50
N ARG A 51 9.50 -14.96 -3.89
CA ARG A 51 8.69 -15.93 -4.63
C ARG A 51 7.56 -15.22 -5.38
N LEU A 52 7.19 -15.80 -6.52
CA LEU A 52 6.08 -15.34 -7.35
C LEU A 52 5.11 -16.48 -7.59
N LEU A 53 3.86 -16.32 -7.16
CA LEU A 53 2.78 -17.25 -7.44
C LEU A 53 2.02 -16.77 -8.68
N VAL A 54 2.06 -17.52 -9.76
CA VAL A 54 1.41 -17.16 -11.03
C VAL A 54 0.07 -17.85 -11.14
N VAL A 55 -0.97 -17.04 -11.33
CA VAL A 55 -2.38 -17.42 -11.38
C VAL A 55 -2.97 -17.01 -12.73
N ASN A 56 -3.59 -17.94 -13.43
CA ASN A 56 -4.46 -17.60 -14.56
C ASN A 56 -5.89 -17.37 -14.04
N SER A 57 -6.47 -16.23 -14.36
CA SER A 57 -7.72 -15.74 -13.74
C SER A 57 -8.94 -16.65 -13.91
N GLN A 58 -8.90 -17.62 -14.82
CA GLN A 58 -10.06 -18.50 -15.07
C GLN A 58 -9.82 -20.00 -14.88
N ASN A 59 -8.57 -20.48 -14.86
CA ASN A 59 -8.28 -21.91 -14.82
C ASN A 59 -7.60 -22.36 -13.53
N THR A 60 -6.98 -21.45 -12.77
CA THR A 60 -6.27 -21.81 -11.54
C THR A 60 -7.26 -22.07 -10.42
N GLY A 61 -7.06 -23.15 -9.68
CA GLY A 61 -7.87 -23.50 -8.50
C GLY A 61 -9.02 -24.50 -8.76
N ASN A 62 -9.45 -24.70 -10.02
CA ASN A 62 -10.49 -25.72 -10.34
C ASN A 62 -9.88 -27.02 -10.90
N GLU A 63 -8.94 -26.91 -11.82
CA GLU A 63 -8.27 -28.06 -12.45
C GLU A 63 -6.77 -27.85 -12.65
N THR A 64 -6.29 -26.61 -12.54
CA THR A 64 -4.89 -26.24 -12.77
C THR A 64 -4.35 -25.52 -11.52
N PRO A 65 -3.34 -26.07 -10.83
CA PRO A 65 -2.72 -25.40 -9.70
C PRO A 65 -1.98 -24.12 -10.15
N PRO A 66 -1.80 -23.13 -9.26
CA PRO A 66 -0.93 -21.99 -9.54
C PRO A 66 0.52 -22.44 -9.76
N LEU A 67 1.26 -21.67 -10.56
CA LEU A 67 2.65 -21.96 -10.84
C LEU A 67 3.57 -21.21 -9.87
N HIS A 68 4.59 -21.90 -9.38
CA HIS A 68 5.56 -21.34 -8.44
C HIS A 68 6.81 -20.90 -9.18
N HIS A 69 7.12 -19.61 -9.09
CA HIS A 69 8.27 -18.96 -9.71
C HIS A 69 9.03 -18.11 -8.69
N ILE A 70 10.13 -17.52 -9.14
CA ILE A 70 10.81 -16.43 -8.45
C ILE A 70 10.52 -15.13 -9.21
N PHE A 71 10.48 -14.00 -8.51
CA PHE A 71 10.06 -12.73 -9.13
C PHE A 71 10.96 -12.32 -10.32
N HIS A 72 12.24 -12.65 -10.27
CA HIS A 72 13.18 -12.40 -11.38
C HIS A 72 12.89 -13.19 -12.68
N ASP A 73 11.99 -14.20 -12.63
CA ASP A 73 11.55 -14.94 -13.82
C ASP A 73 10.47 -14.16 -14.61
N LEU A 74 10.02 -13.02 -14.11
CA LEU A 74 8.96 -12.21 -14.71
C LEU A 74 9.15 -11.93 -16.23
N PRO A 75 10.37 -11.66 -16.75
CA PRO A 75 10.60 -11.48 -18.18
C PRO A 75 10.29 -12.70 -19.05
N ASP A 76 10.33 -13.90 -18.48
CA ASP A 76 10.02 -15.15 -19.18
C ASP A 76 8.52 -15.51 -19.09
N ILE A 77 7.77 -14.86 -18.20
CA ILE A 77 6.33 -15.10 -17.96
C ILE A 77 5.47 -14.10 -18.73
N LEU A 78 5.92 -12.85 -18.79
CA LEU A 78 5.25 -11.79 -19.54
C LEU A 78 5.56 -11.91 -21.05
N ARG A 79 4.78 -11.23 -21.87
CA ARG A 79 4.89 -11.27 -23.32
C ARG A 79 5.44 -9.96 -23.87
N PRO A 80 6.20 -10.00 -24.98
CA PRO A 80 6.50 -8.79 -25.74
C PRO A 80 5.22 -8.01 -26.05
N GLY A 81 5.24 -6.70 -25.84
CA GLY A 81 4.09 -5.82 -26.01
C GLY A 81 3.19 -5.66 -24.77
N ASP A 82 3.43 -6.39 -23.67
CA ASP A 82 2.79 -6.11 -22.39
C ASP A 82 3.23 -4.74 -21.84
N LEU A 83 2.32 -4.05 -21.15
CA LEU A 83 2.61 -2.78 -20.50
C LEU A 83 2.40 -2.90 -18.97
N LEU A 84 3.48 -2.74 -18.23
CA LEU A 84 3.44 -2.62 -16.77
C LEU A 84 3.14 -1.19 -16.37
N ILE A 85 2.05 -0.99 -15.63
CA ILE A 85 1.75 0.32 -15.03
C ILE A 85 2.19 0.28 -13.57
N MET A 86 2.98 1.27 -13.16
CA MET A 86 3.66 1.34 -11.89
C MET A 86 3.30 2.62 -11.13
N ASN A 87 3.25 2.57 -9.80
CA ASN A 87 2.99 3.75 -8.97
C ASN A 87 4.31 4.38 -8.54
N ASN A 88 4.65 5.55 -9.10
CA ASN A 88 5.89 6.28 -8.83
C ASN A 88 5.85 7.17 -7.56
N THR A 89 4.84 6.98 -6.72
CA THR A 89 4.80 7.72 -5.44
C THR A 89 6.02 7.43 -4.58
N LYS A 90 6.52 8.48 -3.91
CA LYS A 90 7.63 8.39 -2.97
C LYS A 90 7.12 8.54 -1.54
N VAL A 91 7.51 7.59 -0.67
CA VAL A 91 7.19 7.66 0.75
C VAL A 91 7.98 8.79 1.40
N ILE A 92 7.28 9.63 2.15
CA ILE A 92 7.89 10.71 2.94
C ILE A 92 8.16 10.24 4.37
N PRO A 93 9.19 10.74 5.05
CA PRO A 93 9.47 10.47 6.46
C PRO A 93 8.40 11.11 7.36
N ALA A 94 7.18 10.56 7.33
CA ALA A 94 5.99 11.16 7.93
C ALA A 94 5.86 10.96 9.43
N ARG A 95 6.74 10.17 10.07
CA ARG A 95 6.75 9.95 11.52
C ARG A 95 7.72 10.91 12.19
N LEU A 96 7.20 11.79 13.02
CA LEU A 96 7.96 12.82 13.72
C LEU A 96 7.87 12.63 15.24
N TYR A 97 8.97 12.91 15.92
CA TYR A 97 9.02 12.91 17.38
C TYR A 97 9.35 14.31 17.87
N GLY A 98 8.55 14.78 18.82
CA GLY A 98 8.68 16.12 19.37
C GLY A 98 8.34 16.17 20.84
N ARG A 99 8.40 17.39 21.41
CA ARG A 99 8.05 17.66 22.81
C ARG A 99 7.37 19.02 22.95
N LYS A 100 6.56 19.16 23.98
CA LYS A 100 6.09 20.47 24.45
C LYS A 100 7.21 21.23 25.11
N SER A 101 7.04 22.54 25.25
CA SER A 101 7.90 23.38 26.11
C SER A 101 7.98 22.88 27.56
N SER A 102 6.94 22.16 28.06
CA SER A 102 6.93 21.52 29.37
C SER A 102 7.67 20.18 29.45
N GLY A 103 8.33 19.74 28.37
CA GLY A 103 9.06 18.48 28.29
C GLY A 103 8.22 17.26 27.90
N ALA A 104 6.88 17.34 27.86
CA ALA A 104 6.05 16.20 27.49
C ALA A 104 6.26 15.81 26.01
N GLU A 105 6.58 14.56 25.79
CA GLU A 105 6.90 13.97 24.48
C GLU A 105 5.67 13.63 23.66
N VAL A 106 5.85 13.58 22.35
CA VAL A 106 4.82 13.28 21.38
C VAL A 106 5.39 12.58 20.16
N GLU A 107 4.69 11.54 19.72
CA GLU A 107 4.82 10.95 18.41
C GLU A 107 3.73 11.52 17.50
N ILE A 108 4.11 11.90 16.30
CA ILE A 108 3.22 12.46 15.28
C ILE A 108 3.39 11.62 14.01
N LEU A 109 2.26 11.24 13.42
CA LEU A 109 2.21 10.67 12.09
C LEU A 109 1.42 11.61 11.19
N LEU A 110 2.13 12.25 10.26
CA LEU A 110 1.51 13.10 9.24
C LEU A 110 0.59 12.24 8.35
N LEU A 111 -0.57 12.79 7.97
CA LEU A 111 -1.55 12.08 7.16
C LEU A 111 -1.77 12.75 5.80
N GLU A 112 -2.05 14.05 5.80
CA GLU A 112 -2.43 14.80 4.61
C GLU A 112 -2.14 16.29 4.84
N GLU A 113 -1.60 16.94 3.82
CA GLU A 113 -1.49 18.39 3.81
C GLU A 113 -2.84 19.00 3.39
N ARG A 114 -3.49 19.71 4.32
CA ARG A 114 -4.80 20.35 4.09
C ARG A 114 -4.65 21.72 3.44
N LYS A 115 -3.61 22.43 3.80
CA LYS A 115 -3.18 23.72 3.27
C LYS A 115 -1.65 23.77 3.38
N PHE A 116 -1.01 24.67 2.66
CA PHE A 116 0.43 24.85 2.71
C PHE A 116 0.94 24.90 4.15
N ASN A 117 1.85 23.98 4.50
CA ASN A 117 2.43 23.76 5.82
C ASN A 117 1.41 23.49 6.96
N CYS A 118 0.17 23.14 6.62
CA CYS A 118 -0.88 22.82 7.57
C CYS A 118 -1.34 21.35 7.36
N TRP A 119 -0.94 20.48 8.26
CA TRP A 119 -1.05 19.03 8.11
C TRP A 119 -2.04 18.42 9.09
N LEU A 120 -2.91 17.56 8.60
CA LEU A 120 -3.64 16.61 9.43
C LEU A 120 -2.66 15.54 9.91
N ALA A 121 -2.65 15.23 11.20
CA ALA A 121 -1.74 14.26 11.78
C ALA A 121 -2.38 13.46 12.92
N LEU A 122 -2.02 12.20 13.07
CA LEU A 122 -2.25 11.46 14.32
C LEU A 122 -1.21 11.89 15.35
N VAL A 123 -1.66 12.06 16.59
CA VAL A 123 -0.81 12.54 17.68
C VAL A 123 -0.94 11.60 18.88
N LYS A 124 0.17 11.06 19.36
CA LYS A 124 0.21 10.15 20.51
C LYS A 124 1.20 10.65 21.58
N PRO A 125 0.71 10.91 22.82
CA PRO A 125 -0.67 10.82 23.34
C PRO A 125 -1.51 12.05 22.96
N GLY A 126 -2.64 11.84 22.25
CA GLY A 126 -3.48 12.94 21.73
C GLY A 126 -4.14 13.81 22.80
N LYS A 127 -4.54 13.24 23.96
CA LYS A 127 -5.26 13.95 25.04
C LYS A 127 -4.48 15.12 25.64
N ARG A 128 -3.15 15.10 25.57
CA ARG A 128 -2.27 16.15 26.17
C ARG A 128 -1.96 17.27 25.19
N PHE A 129 -2.32 17.15 23.91
CA PHE A 129 -2.00 18.10 22.84
C PHE A 129 -3.30 18.73 22.31
N LYS A 130 -3.72 19.79 23.03
CA LYS A 130 -4.92 20.56 22.73
C LYS A 130 -4.60 21.75 21.82
N LYS A 131 -5.63 22.39 21.26
CA LYS A 131 -5.52 23.64 20.50
C LYS A 131 -4.59 24.66 21.18
N GLY A 132 -3.70 25.27 20.40
CA GLY A 132 -2.70 26.24 20.88
C GLY A 132 -1.44 25.61 21.48
N THR A 133 -1.35 24.27 21.57
CA THR A 133 -0.14 23.60 22.03
C THR A 133 0.95 23.76 20.98
N LYS A 134 2.12 24.27 21.39
CA LYS A 134 3.34 24.29 20.58
C LYS A 134 4.15 23.02 20.81
N ILE A 135 4.65 22.47 19.71
CA ILE A 135 5.48 21.26 19.64
C ILE A 135 6.81 21.64 19.02
N ILE A 136 7.89 21.18 19.60
CA ILE A 136 9.24 21.42 19.15
C ILE A 136 9.82 20.08 18.69
N PHE A 137 10.34 20.04 17.47
CA PHE A 137 11.02 18.90 16.89
C PHE A 137 12.52 19.19 16.85
N SER A 138 13.33 18.25 17.28
CA SER A 138 14.79 18.36 17.23
C SER A 138 15.30 17.50 16.08
N GLY A 139 16.08 18.08 15.17
CA GLY A 139 16.70 17.33 14.08
C GLY A 139 17.78 16.38 14.59
N GLY A 140 17.85 15.20 14.00
CA GLY A 140 18.89 14.21 14.25
C GLY A 140 18.31 12.81 14.45
N LYS A 141 18.64 11.87 13.55
CA LYS A 141 18.31 10.42 13.65
C LYS A 141 18.96 9.72 14.88
N LEU A 142 19.64 10.45 15.76
CA LEU A 142 20.55 9.92 16.81
C LEU A 142 19.96 9.86 18.21
N GLY A 143 18.63 10.06 18.42
CA GLY A 143 18.10 10.20 19.79
C GLY A 143 17.09 9.16 20.27
N ILE A 144 16.51 8.28 19.44
CA ILE A 144 15.26 7.60 19.84
C ILE A 144 15.26 6.06 19.68
N ARG A 145 16.35 5.43 19.28
CA ARG A 145 16.40 3.94 19.28
C ARG A 145 16.49 3.30 20.69
N ASN A 146 16.53 4.10 21.76
CA ASN A 146 16.65 3.60 23.16
C ASN A 146 15.37 3.73 24.01
N TRP A 147 14.20 3.86 23.40
CA TRP A 147 12.94 3.99 24.12
C TRP A 147 12.23 2.64 24.29
N GLY A 148 12.80 1.73 25.06
CA GLY A 148 12.13 0.46 25.34
C GLY A 148 12.87 -0.53 26.20
N LEU A 149 14.10 -0.26 26.55
CA LEU A 149 14.85 -1.11 27.49
C LEU A 149 15.26 -0.24 28.69
N GLY A 150 14.60 -0.45 29.83
CA GLY A 150 15.02 0.13 31.09
C GLY A 150 16.43 -0.34 31.43
N ILE A 151 17.38 0.56 31.25
CA ILE A 151 18.72 0.45 31.82
C ILE A 151 18.78 1.59 32.82
N GLU A 152 18.87 1.22 34.10
CA GLU A 152 19.16 2.13 35.19
C GLU A 152 20.50 2.81 34.89
N GLU A 153 20.50 4.14 34.75
CA GLU A 153 21.73 4.92 34.63
C GLU A 153 22.40 4.95 36.00
N GLU A 154 23.58 4.35 36.13
CA GLU A 154 24.51 4.64 37.20
C GLU A 154 24.95 6.11 37.12
N GLU A 155 24.60 6.88 38.13
CA GLU A 155 25.14 8.21 38.41
C GLU A 155 26.65 8.09 38.61
N ASN A 156 27.44 8.50 37.63
CA ASN A 156 28.76 9.13 37.80
C ASN A 156 29.57 9.11 36.50
N ASN A 157 29.38 10.13 35.65
CA ASN A 157 30.50 10.72 34.89
C ASN A 157 30.05 12.05 34.24
N ARG A 158 30.20 13.15 34.93
CA ARG A 158 30.03 14.49 34.37
C ARG A 158 31.29 14.83 33.57
N LEU A 159 31.25 14.66 32.27
CA LEU A 159 32.17 15.33 31.36
C LEU A 159 31.69 16.80 31.15
N PRO A 160 32.61 17.77 31.07
CA PRO A 160 32.24 19.18 30.92
C PRO A 160 31.55 19.42 29.60
N ILE A 161 30.34 20.01 29.65
CA ILE A 161 29.59 20.43 28.47
C ILE A 161 30.33 21.61 27.82
N THR A 162 31.11 21.33 26.80
CA THR A 162 31.60 22.35 25.91
C THR A 162 30.42 22.80 25.04
N HIS A 163 29.96 24.03 25.30
CA HIS A 163 28.99 24.74 24.47
C HIS A 163 29.57 24.99 23.08
N TYR A 164 29.38 24.03 22.16
CA TYR A 164 29.36 24.41 20.74
C TYR A 164 27.92 24.80 20.40
N PRO A 165 27.65 26.01 19.89
CA PRO A 165 26.35 26.36 19.37
C PRO A 165 26.16 25.54 18.08
N LEU A 166 25.45 24.39 18.16
CA LEU A 166 24.91 23.75 17.00
C LEU A 166 23.89 24.72 16.37
N PRO A 167 23.90 24.91 15.03
CA PRO A 167 22.88 25.71 14.38
C PRO A 167 21.53 25.10 14.77
N SER A 168 20.72 25.86 15.48
CA SER A 168 19.42 25.47 16.04
C SER A 168 18.39 25.38 14.90
N THR A 169 18.42 24.32 14.11
CA THR A 169 17.31 23.98 13.23
C THR A 169 16.25 23.24 14.07
N HIS A 170 15.47 24.00 14.81
CA HIS A 170 14.28 23.52 15.45
C HIS A 170 13.12 23.71 14.48
N LEU A 171 12.44 22.62 14.16
CA LEU A 171 11.12 22.68 13.52
C LEU A 171 10.08 22.83 14.61
N THR A 172 9.12 23.72 14.45
CA THR A 172 8.00 23.88 15.40
C THR A 172 6.67 23.72 14.70
N ALA A 173 5.66 23.25 15.46
CA ALA A 173 4.27 23.21 15.01
C ALA A 173 3.33 23.64 16.12
N THR A 174 2.20 24.21 15.71
CA THR A 174 1.10 24.59 16.59
C THR A 174 -0.13 23.75 16.29
N VAL A 175 -0.75 23.19 17.32
CA VAL A 175 -2.03 22.49 17.18
C VAL A 175 -3.13 23.52 16.95
N LEU A 176 -3.74 23.51 15.77
CA LEU A 176 -4.84 24.42 15.43
C LEU A 176 -6.19 23.92 15.97
N GLU A 177 -6.48 22.63 15.72
CA GLU A 177 -7.75 22.02 16.11
C GLU A 177 -7.65 20.49 16.16
N THR A 178 -8.72 19.87 16.66
CA THR A 178 -8.91 18.42 16.58
C THR A 178 -9.85 18.13 15.42
N ASP A 179 -9.43 17.24 14.52
CA ASP A 179 -10.27 16.76 13.45
C ASP A 179 -11.28 15.73 14.00
N ALA A 180 -12.56 16.02 13.84
CA ALA A 180 -13.62 15.18 14.40
C ALA A 180 -13.76 13.83 13.70
N ALA A 181 -13.42 13.77 12.39
CA ALA A 181 -13.57 12.56 11.58
C ALA A 181 -12.50 11.52 11.89
N THR A 182 -11.26 11.94 12.12
CA THR A 182 -10.12 11.05 12.34
C THR A 182 -9.66 10.97 13.79
N GLY A 183 -10.09 11.92 14.65
CA GLY A 183 -9.54 12.12 15.98
C GLY A 183 -8.11 12.72 15.98
N GLY A 184 -7.58 13.01 14.80
CA GLY A 184 -6.28 13.62 14.57
C GLY A 184 -6.20 15.08 15.02
N ARG A 185 -5.09 15.71 14.70
CA ARG A 185 -4.83 17.14 14.95
C ARG A 185 -4.47 17.82 13.67
N LEU A 186 -4.99 19.02 13.45
CA LEU A 186 -4.49 19.90 12.43
C LEU A 186 -3.30 20.67 13.00
N LEU A 187 -2.13 20.51 12.40
CA LEU A 187 -0.86 21.08 12.83
C LEU A 187 -0.39 22.10 11.80
N GLU A 188 -0.11 23.31 12.24
CA GLU A 188 0.54 24.34 11.43
C GLU A 188 2.02 24.37 11.77
N PHE A 189 2.86 24.16 10.77
CA PHE A 189 4.31 24.16 10.90
C PHE A 189 4.87 25.53 10.62
N ASP A 190 5.75 25.99 11.51
CA ASP A 190 6.48 27.25 11.37
C ASP A 190 7.77 26.98 10.61
N LEU A 191 7.81 27.38 9.33
CA LEU A 191 8.88 27.06 8.40
C LEU A 191 9.51 28.34 7.86
N PRO A 192 10.79 28.29 7.46
CA PRO A 192 11.42 29.40 6.74
C PRO A 192 10.64 29.75 5.47
N GLU A 193 10.66 31.04 5.11
CA GLU A 193 9.98 31.51 3.91
C GLU A 193 10.42 30.76 2.66
N GLY A 194 9.44 30.32 1.85
CA GLY A 194 9.67 29.58 0.61
C GLY A 194 9.97 28.08 0.78
N GLN A 195 10.00 27.55 2.00
CA GLN A 195 10.21 26.12 2.25
C GLN A 195 8.89 25.41 2.56
N SER A 196 8.78 24.16 2.08
CA SER A 196 7.69 23.25 2.49
C SER A 196 8.15 22.26 3.56
N LEU A 197 7.19 21.73 4.34
CA LEU A 197 7.53 20.71 5.34
C LEU A 197 8.17 19.48 4.70
N VAL A 198 7.71 19.05 3.54
CA VAL A 198 8.21 17.85 2.84
C VAL A 198 9.72 17.94 2.57
N GLN A 199 10.24 19.13 2.24
CA GLN A 199 11.68 19.35 2.01
C GLN A 199 12.54 19.20 3.29
N LEU A 200 11.91 19.31 4.46
CA LEU A 200 12.61 19.22 5.74
C LEU A 200 12.47 17.86 6.42
N LEU A 201 11.50 17.04 5.98
CA LEU A 201 11.19 15.76 6.64
C LEU A 201 12.39 14.82 6.74
N ASP A 202 13.28 14.79 5.77
CA ASP A 202 14.49 13.95 5.81
C ASP A 202 15.40 14.24 7.03
N LYS A 203 15.29 15.44 7.60
CA LYS A 203 16.07 15.87 8.78
C LYS A 203 15.39 15.56 10.10
N PHE A 204 14.06 15.50 10.12
CA PHE A 204 13.25 15.45 11.35
C PHE A 204 12.40 14.18 11.47
N GLY A 205 12.14 13.48 10.38
CA GLY A 205 11.20 12.37 10.33
C GLY A 205 11.85 11.02 10.04
N GLU A 206 11.04 9.99 10.25
CA GLU A 206 11.34 8.60 9.93
C GLU A 206 10.27 8.06 8.99
N ILE A 207 10.64 7.10 8.14
CA ILE A 207 9.69 6.40 7.27
C ILE A 207 8.77 5.55 8.15
N PRO A 208 7.44 5.75 8.08
CA PRO A 208 6.50 4.97 8.86
C PRO A 208 6.33 3.57 8.27
N LEU A 209 6.78 2.54 8.97
CA LEU A 209 6.46 1.16 8.60
C LEU A 209 5.03 0.81 9.05
N PRO A 210 4.35 -0.11 8.33
CA PRO A 210 3.05 -0.64 8.73
C PRO A 210 3.05 -1.27 10.12
N PRO A 211 1.93 -1.26 10.85
CA PRO A 211 1.89 -1.69 12.26
C PRO A 211 2.19 -3.18 12.49
N TYR A 212 2.08 -4.03 11.48
CA TYR A 212 2.41 -5.46 11.55
C TYR A 212 3.92 -5.72 11.37
N ILE A 213 4.70 -4.73 10.99
CA ILE A 213 6.16 -4.79 10.95
C ILE A 213 6.68 -4.22 12.26
N THR A 214 7.00 -5.08 13.21
CA THR A 214 7.40 -4.71 14.57
C THR A 214 8.87 -4.97 14.87
N ALA A 215 9.55 -5.78 14.07
CA ALA A 215 10.92 -6.22 14.28
C ALA A 215 11.79 -6.13 13.00
N SER A 216 11.59 -5.07 12.20
CA SER A 216 12.35 -4.88 10.97
C SER A 216 13.76 -4.37 11.24
N GLN A 217 14.73 -4.95 10.52
CA GLN A 217 16.09 -4.44 10.40
C GLN A 217 16.34 -3.80 9.01
N ALA A 218 15.28 -3.66 8.21
CA ALA A 218 15.36 -3.07 6.88
C ALA A 218 15.78 -1.59 6.97
N ALA A 219 16.65 -1.17 6.07
CA ALA A 219 16.96 0.24 5.87
C ALA A 219 15.75 0.98 5.25
N ASP A 220 15.67 2.29 5.48
CA ASP A 220 14.56 3.12 4.98
C ASP A 220 14.39 2.99 3.45
N GLU A 221 15.49 2.84 2.71
CA GLU A 221 15.52 2.68 1.26
C GLU A 221 14.85 1.37 0.79
N GLN A 222 14.82 0.34 1.64
CA GLN A 222 14.17 -0.92 1.34
C GLN A 222 12.64 -0.85 1.43
N TYR A 223 12.09 0.23 1.99
CA TYR A 223 10.66 0.54 1.97
C TYR A 223 10.33 1.64 0.95
N GLN A 224 11.10 1.70 -0.14
CA GLN A 224 10.93 2.61 -1.27
C GLN A 224 11.10 1.84 -2.58
N THR A 225 10.29 2.13 -3.60
CA THR A 225 10.48 1.53 -4.92
C THR A 225 11.68 2.18 -5.62
N VAL A 226 12.37 1.42 -6.49
CA VAL A 226 13.55 1.92 -7.24
C VAL A 226 13.18 3.01 -8.25
N TYR A 227 11.90 3.19 -8.53
CA TYR A 227 11.36 4.22 -9.43
C TYR A 227 10.49 5.26 -8.70
N ALA A 228 10.62 5.38 -7.37
CA ALA A 228 9.91 6.38 -6.58
C ALA A 228 10.38 7.80 -6.94
N GLU A 229 9.45 8.67 -7.31
CA GLU A 229 9.72 10.01 -7.82
C GLU A 229 8.88 11.09 -7.12
N GLN A 230 7.57 10.90 -7.01
CA GLN A 230 6.62 11.90 -6.55
C GLN A 230 6.38 11.80 -5.03
N PRO A 231 6.92 12.72 -4.19
CA PRO A 231 6.78 12.64 -2.74
C PRO A 231 5.35 12.94 -2.28
N GLY A 232 4.84 12.19 -1.30
CA GLY A 232 3.51 12.43 -0.73
C GLY A 232 2.86 11.22 -0.08
N ALA A 233 3.37 10.01 -0.31
CA ALA A 233 2.83 8.81 0.31
C ALA A 233 3.33 8.61 1.75
N ILE A 234 2.48 8.00 2.58
CA ILE A 234 2.82 7.56 3.95
C ILE A 234 3.22 6.09 3.96
N ALA A 235 2.79 5.34 2.93
CA ALA A 235 3.16 3.95 2.76
C ALA A 235 3.61 3.65 1.34
N ALA A 236 4.54 2.69 1.19
CA ALA A 236 5.05 2.28 -0.11
C ALA A 236 3.99 1.49 -0.92
N PRO A 237 3.99 1.60 -2.26
CA PRO A 237 3.26 0.68 -3.15
C PRO A 237 4.02 -0.66 -3.20
N THR A 238 3.77 -1.52 -2.21
CA THR A 238 4.65 -2.63 -1.82
C THR A 238 4.85 -3.70 -2.89
N ALA A 239 3.92 -3.88 -3.82
CA ALA A 239 4.12 -4.74 -4.99
C ALA A 239 5.27 -4.24 -5.89
N GLY A 240 5.52 -2.94 -5.89
CA GLY A 240 6.64 -2.34 -6.61
C GLY A 240 8.01 -2.57 -5.97
N LEU A 241 8.05 -2.94 -4.68
CA LEU A 241 9.31 -3.21 -3.97
C LEU A 241 10.05 -4.43 -4.49
N HIS A 242 9.37 -5.32 -5.21
CA HIS A 242 9.98 -6.53 -5.79
C HIS A 242 10.88 -6.23 -6.99
N PHE A 243 10.73 -5.08 -7.62
CA PHE A 243 11.53 -4.71 -8.79
C PHE A 243 12.91 -4.19 -8.40
N THR A 244 13.92 -4.67 -9.11
CA THR A 244 15.28 -4.13 -9.10
C THR A 244 15.53 -3.36 -10.40
N PRO A 245 16.52 -2.44 -10.45
CA PRO A 245 16.89 -1.78 -11.70
C PRO A 245 17.23 -2.78 -12.81
N GLU A 246 17.97 -3.82 -12.48
CA GLU A 246 18.41 -4.87 -13.40
C GLU A 246 17.21 -5.66 -13.97
N LEU A 247 16.19 -5.92 -13.15
CA LEU A 247 14.97 -6.58 -13.63
C LEU A 247 14.18 -5.68 -14.58
N LEU A 248 14.08 -4.38 -14.26
CA LEU A 248 13.41 -3.40 -15.13
C LEU A 248 14.11 -3.28 -16.50
N ASP A 249 15.45 -3.34 -16.53
CA ASP A 249 16.22 -3.33 -17.76
C ASP A 249 15.96 -4.59 -18.59
N LYS A 250 15.99 -5.79 -17.97
CA LYS A 250 15.67 -7.06 -18.63
C LYS A 250 14.25 -7.10 -19.21
N LEU A 251 13.28 -6.50 -18.54
CA LEU A 251 11.91 -6.39 -19.05
C LEU A 251 11.86 -5.53 -20.31
N ARG A 252 12.55 -4.38 -20.32
CA ARG A 252 12.65 -3.51 -21.52
C ARG A 252 13.32 -4.21 -22.69
N ASP A 253 14.38 -4.98 -22.43
CA ASP A 253 15.08 -5.76 -23.46
C ASP A 253 14.20 -6.85 -24.10
N ARG A 254 13.08 -7.20 -23.44
CA ARG A 254 12.05 -8.13 -23.91
C ARG A 254 10.81 -7.45 -24.49
N ASP A 255 10.87 -6.16 -24.82
CA ASP A 255 9.73 -5.37 -25.28
C ASP A 255 8.54 -5.31 -24.29
N ILE A 256 8.82 -5.47 -22.99
CA ILE A 256 7.83 -5.27 -21.93
C ILE A 256 7.99 -3.84 -21.42
N ASN A 257 7.05 -2.98 -21.82
CA ASN A 257 7.12 -1.56 -21.57
C ASN A 257 6.62 -1.17 -20.16
N GLN A 258 6.98 0.03 -19.73
CA GLN A 258 6.65 0.56 -18.42
C GLN A 258 6.05 1.95 -18.54
N ALA A 259 4.99 2.23 -17.78
CA ALA A 259 4.42 3.56 -17.63
C ALA A 259 4.06 3.81 -16.15
N HIS A 260 3.90 5.07 -15.79
CA HIS A 260 3.70 5.45 -14.39
C HIS A 260 2.38 6.18 -14.18
N VAL A 261 1.82 5.95 -13.01
CA VAL A 261 0.76 6.73 -12.39
C VAL A 261 1.23 7.13 -11.00
N THR A 262 0.60 8.13 -10.40
CA THR A 262 0.84 8.46 -8.99
C THR A 262 -0.44 8.21 -8.20
N LEU A 263 -0.32 7.47 -7.09
CA LEU A 263 -1.33 7.42 -6.04
C LEU A 263 -0.61 7.56 -4.71
N HIS A 264 -0.93 8.62 -3.96
CA HIS A 264 -0.37 8.80 -2.62
C HIS A 264 -1.12 7.95 -1.61
N VAL A 265 -0.44 6.90 -1.15
CA VAL A 265 -1.02 5.93 -0.20
C VAL A 265 -1.12 6.56 1.18
N GLY A 266 -2.34 6.66 1.68
CA GLY A 266 -2.63 7.14 3.03
C GLY A 266 -2.70 6.01 4.07
N VAL A 267 -2.80 6.38 5.36
CA VAL A 267 -2.94 5.41 6.48
C VAL A 267 -4.23 4.60 6.43
N GLY A 268 -5.23 5.07 5.69
CA GLY A 268 -6.50 4.37 5.50
C GLY A 268 -6.37 2.98 4.90
N THR A 269 -5.33 2.76 4.09
CA THR A 269 -5.05 1.48 3.44
C THR A 269 -4.78 0.34 4.44
N PHE A 270 -4.31 0.66 5.65
CA PHE A 270 -4.05 -0.33 6.71
C PHE A 270 -5.21 -0.50 7.70
N ARG A 271 -6.31 0.24 7.53
CA ARG A 271 -7.48 0.06 8.39
C ARG A 271 -8.29 -1.15 7.90
N PRO A 272 -8.68 -2.06 8.81
CA PRO A 272 -9.58 -3.14 8.44
C PRO A 272 -10.94 -2.58 8.03
N VAL A 273 -11.66 -3.33 7.21
CA VAL A 273 -13.08 -3.06 6.96
C VAL A 273 -13.85 -3.49 8.21
N GLU A 274 -14.66 -2.59 8.77
CA GLU A 274 -15.37 -2.80 10.05
C GLU A 274 -16.87 -3.11 9.86
N VAL A 275 -17.39 -2.93 8.64
CA VAL A 275 -18.81 -3.14 8.31
C VAL A 275 -19.08 -4.58 7.93
N GLU A 276 -20.13 -5.18 8.45
CA GLU A 276 -20.52 -6.56 8.12
C GLU A 276 -20.91 -6.71 6.64
N ASN A 277 -21.67 -5.77 6.10
CA ASN A 277 -21.96 -5.70 4.68
C ASN A 277 -20.95 -4.83 3.97
N VAL A 278 -20.07 -5.44 3.13
CA VAL A 278 -18.99 -4.74 2.45
C VAL A 278 -19.49 -3.65 1.50
N THR A 279 -20.70 -3.77 0.95
CA THR A 279 -21.27 -2.76 0.03
C THR A 279 -21.53 -1.40 0.71
N SER A 280 -21.62 -1.38 2.06
CA SER A 280 -21.78 -0.15 2.85
C SER A 280 -20.45 0.46 3.29
N HIS A 281 -19.32 -0.16 2.93
CA HIS A 281 -18.00 0.39 3.27
C HIS A 281 -17.72 1.67 2.51
N GLN A 282 -17.29 2.70 3.24
CA GLN A 282 -16.85 3.96 2.65
C GLN A 282 -15.34 3.99 2.56
N MET A 283 -14.84 3.92 1.34
CA MET A 283 -13.41 3.97 1.08
C MET A 283 -12.85 5.38 1.31
N HIS A 284 -11.67 5.46 1.90
CA HIS A 284 -10.95 6.72 2.04
C HIS A 284 -10.58 7.29 0.67
N GLU A 285 -10.62 8.63 0.59
CA GLU A 285 -10.10 9.34 -0.58
C GLU A 285 -8.57 9.28 -0.62
N GLU A 286 -8.02 8.99 -1.79
CA GLU A 286 -6.60 9.09 -2.08
C GLU A 286 -6.39 9.95 -3.32
N TRP A 287 -5.32 10.75 -3.30
CA TRP A 287 -4.96 11.57 -4.44
C TRP A 287 -4.29 10.72 -5.52
N ILE A 288 -4.75 10.88 -6.75
CA ILE A 288 -4.25 10.17 -7.92
C ILE A 288 -3.91 11.13 -9.06
N GLU A 289 -2.91 10.75 -9.84
CA GLU A 289 -2.59 11.34 -11.13
C GLU A 289 -2.35 10.23 -12.15
N VAL A 290 -3.07 10.33 -13.26
CA VAL A 290 -2.89 9.49 -14.44
C VAL A 290 -2.49 10.43 -15.59
N PRO A 291 -1.20 10.51 -15.97
CA PRO A 291 -0.72 11.41 -17.01
C PRO A 291 -1.28 11.06 -18.40
N SER A 292 -1.43 12.07 -19.28
CA SER A 292 -1.84 11.85 -20.67
C SER A 292 -0.92 10.89 -21.42
N ALA A 293 0.39 10.98 -21.19
CA ALA A 293 1.37 10.06 -21.79
C ALA A 293 1.11 8.61 -21.40
N THR A 294 0.73 8.33 -20.15
CA THR A 294 0.36 6.98 -19.70
C THR A 294 -0.93 6.51 -20.36
N VAL A 295 -1.92 7.38 -20.51
CA VAL A 295 -3.18 7.06 -21.20
C VAL A 295 -2.91 6.70 -22.67
N GLU A 296 -2.07 7.48 -23.36
CA GLU A 296 -1.70 7.23 -24.75
C GLU A 296 -0.96 5.90 -24.92
N GLN A 297 -0.03 5.58 -24.02
CA GLN A 297 0.67 4.28 -24.02
C GLN A 297 -0.30 3.11 -23.80
N ILE A 298 -1.25 3.23 -22.85
CA ILE A 298 -2.28 2.22 -22.62
C ILE A 298 -3.12 1.99 -23.86
N ARG A 299 -3.56 3.07 -24.54
CA ARG A 299 -4.33 2.97 -25.78
C ARG A 299 -3.54 2.32 -26.91
N ALA A 300 -2.28 2.70 -27.08
CA ALA A 300 -1.39 2.11 -28.09
C ALA A 300 -1.14 0.62 -27.82
N THR A 301 -0.90 0.25 -26.58
CA THR A 301 -0.71 -1.14 -26.17
C THR A 301 -1.95 -1.99 -26.46
N LYS A 302 -3.14 -1.54 -26.05
CA LYS A 302 -4.39 -2.24 -26.35
C LYS A 302 -4.66 -2.36 -27.84
N ALA A 303 -4.40 -1.32 -28.63
CA ALA A 303 -4.55 -1.34 -30.09
C ALA A 303 -3.59 -2.33 -30.77
N ALA A 304 -2.42 -2.57 -30.19
CA ALA A 304 -1.43 -3.56 -30.64
C ALA A 304 -1.71 -4.98 -30.13
N GLY A 305 -2.74 -5.20 -29.28
CA GLY A 305 -3.08 -6.50 -28.70
C GLY A 305 -2.25 -6.86 -27.47
N GLY A 306 -1.48 -5.93 -26.90
CA GLY A 306 -0.76 -6.10 -25.65
C GLY A 306 -1.68 -5.96 -24.43
N ARG A 307 -1.24 -6.50 -23.28
CA ARG A 307 -2.01 -6.52 -22.03
C ARG A 307 -1.59 -5.38 -21.10
N ILE A 308 -2.56 -4.85 -20.33
CA ILE A 308 -2.31 -3.83 -19.32
C ILE A 308 -2.23 -4.52 -17.95
N ILE A 309 -1.03 -4.54 -17.36
CA ILE A 309 -0.74 -5.22 -16.11
C ILE A 309 -0.42 -4.17 -15.03
N ALA A 310 -1.27 -4.09 -14.03
CA ALA A 310 -1.09 -3.19 -12.90
C ALA A 310 -0.07 -3.76 -11.90
N VAL A 311 0.88 -2.95 -11.46
CA VAL A 311 1.80 -3.29 -10.36
C VAL A 311 1.28 -2.68 -9.07
N GLY A 312 0.52 -3.49 -8.33
CA GLY A 312 -0.12 -3.11 -7.06
C GLY A 312 -1.57 -2.65 -7.19
N THR A 313 -2.31 -2.86 -6.12
CA THR A 313 -3.71 -2.46 -5.99
C THR A 313 -3.91 -0.93 -6.06
N THR A 314 -2.87 -0.16 -5.74
CA THR A 314 -2.85 1.30 -5.88
C THR A 314 -2.94 1.73 -7.34
N VAL A 315 -2.24 1.03 -8.24
CA VAL A 315 -2.33 1.26 -9.69
C VAL A 315 -3.72 0.92 -10.21
N VAL A 316 -4.27 -0.22 -9.77
CA VAL A 316 -5.67 -0.58 -10.10
C VAL A 316 -6.61 0.56 -9.74
N ARG A 317 -6.53 1.06 -8.50
CA ARG A 317 -7.42 2.14 -8.04
C ARG A 317 -7.22 3.45 -8.80
N ALA A 318 -5.99 3.77 -9.19
CA ALA A 318 -5.70 4.96 -10.00
C ALA A 318 -6.31 4.85 -11.41
N LEU A 319 -6.05 3.74 -12.12
CA LEU A 319 -6.53 3.54 -13.48
C LEU A 319 -8.06 3.40 -13.56
N GLU A 320 -8.62 2.53 -12.73
CA GLU A 320 -10.07 2.31 -12.70
C GLU A 320 -10.81 3.54 -12.15
N GLY A 321 -10.18 4.29 -11.21
CA GLY A 321 -10.69 5.57 -10.73
C GLY A 321 -10.73 6.64 -11.80
N ALA A 322 -9.70 6.74 -12.65
CA ALA A 322 -9.65 7.68 -13.77
C ALA A 322 -10.62 7.29 -14.91
N ALA A 323 -11.02 6.01 -14.97
CA ALA A 323 -11.95 5.49 -15.98
C ALA A 323 -13.40 5.42 -15.50
N GLN A 324 -13.75 5.94 -14.32
CA GLN A 324 -15.12 5.85 -13.76
C GLN A 324 -16.19 6.47 -14.65
N SER A 325 -15.85 7.52 -15.40
CA SER A 325 -16.76 8.18 -16.37
C SER A 325 -17.04 7.37 -17.65
N GLY A 326 -16.36 6.21 -17.82
CA GLY A 326 -16.49 5.31 -18.99
C GLY A 326 -15.14 5.01 -19.62
N GLU A 327 -14.53 5.94 -20.33
CA GLU A 327 -13.22 5.76 -20.96
C GLU A 327 -12.08 6.31 -20.09
N LEU A 328 -10.92 5.66 -20.16
CA LEU A 328 -9.73 6.16 -19.51
C LEU A 328 -9.27 7.49 -20.10
N GLN A 329 -9.14 8.50 -19.25
CA GLN A 329 -8.62 9.81 -19.59
C GLN A 329 -7.52 10.23 -18.60
N ALA A 330 -6.71 11.21 -19.00
CA ALA A 330 -5.80 11.87 -18.08
C ALA A 330 -6.59 12.46 -16.91
N PHE A 331 -6.14 12.21 -15.70
CA PHE A 331 -6.86 12.59 -14.49
C PHE A 331 -5.89 13.04 -13.40
N CYS A 332 -6.25 14.09 -12.69
CA CYS A 332 -5.58 14.56 -11.50
C CYS A 332 -6.63 14.95 -10.47
N GLY A 333 -6.66 14.29 -9.33
CA GLY A 333 -7.68 14.52 -8.30
C GLY A 333 -7.75 13.42 -7.27
N LYS A 334 -8.89 13.30 -6.59
CA LYS A 334 -9.10 12.28 -5.56
C LYS A 334 -9.98 11.15 -6.07
N THR A 335 -9.72 9.93 -5.60
CA THR A 335 -10.56 8.76 -5.80
C THR A 335 -10.90 8.11 -4.46
N ASN A 336 -12.15 7.72 -4.30
CA ASN A 336 -12.65 6.88 -3.21
C ASN A 336 -13.17 5.55 -3.75
N LEU A 337 -12.70 5.12 -4.91
CA LEU A 337 -13.16 3.91 -5.57
C LEU A 337 -12.94 2.69 -4.67
N PHE A 338 -14.03 1.99 -4.39
CA PHE A 338 -14.04 0.71 -3.71
C PHE A 338 -14.38 -0.40 -4.70
N ILE A 339 -13.47 -1.36 -4.86
CA ILE A 339 -13.59 -2.49 -5.78
C ILE A 339 -13.83 -3.75 -4.98
N TYR A 340 -14.90 -4.48 -5.30
CA TYR A 340 -15.28 -5.78 -4.73
C TYR A 340 -15.98 -6.63 -5.80
N PRO A 341 -16.27 -7.91 -5.60
CA PRO A 341 -16.90 -8.78 -6.59
C PRO A 341 -18.17 -8.18 -7.20
N GLY A 342 -18.27 -8.27 -8.52
CA GLY A 342 -19.30 -7.59 -9.33
C GLY A 342 -18.82 -6.28 -9.99
N TYR A 343 -17.60 -5.82 -9.68
CA TYR A 343 -17.00 -4.66 -10.34
C TYR A 343 -16.77 -4.92 -11.83
N GLN A 344 -17.11 -3.93 -12.66
CA GLN A 344 -16.90 -3.99 -14.12
C GLN A 344 -15.56 -3.36 -14.49
N TRP A 345 -14.58 -4.19 -14.81
CA TRP A 345 -13.22 -3.78 -15.17
C TRP A 345 -13.21 -3.00 -16.50
N ARG A 346 -12.45 -1.92 -16.56
CA ARG A 346 -12.37 -1.03 -17.73
C ARG A 346 -10.98 -0.98 -18.36
N VAL A 347 -9.96 -1.01 -17.54
CA VAL A 347 -8.57 -0.76 -17.96
C VAL A 347 -7.66 -1.94 -17.67
N VAL A 348 -7.69 -2.42 -16.43
CA VAL A 348 -6.72 -3.40 -15.92
C VAL A 348 -7.10 -4.81 -16.36
N GLU A 349 -6.13 -5.54 -16.91
CA GLU A 349 -6.31 -6.92 -17.39
C GLU A 349 -5.52 -7.92 -16.54
N GLY A 350 -4.32 -7.53 -16.05
CA GLY A 350 -3.51 -8.33 -15.15
C GLY A 350 -3.05 -7.55 -13.92
N LEU A 351 -2.62 -8.26 -12.88
CA LEU A 351 -2.24 -7.66 -11.62
C LEU A 351 -1.05 -8.37 -10.99
N ILE A 352 -0.01 -7.62 -10.66
CA ILE A 352 1.05 -8.03 -9.73
C ILE A 352 0.72 -7.45 -8.37
N THR A 353 0.65 -8.27 -7.32
CA THR A 353 0.28 -7.82 -5.98
C THR A 353 0.94 -8.67 -4.89
N ASN A 354 1.00 -8.16 -3.66
CA ASN A 354 1.37 -8.95 -2.48
C ASN A 354 0.17 -9.79 -2.00
N PHE A 355 0.41 -10.69 -1.05
CA PHE A 355 -0.65 -11.35 -0.29
C PHE A 355 -1.19 -10.41 0.78
N HIS A 356 -2.52 -10.25 0.85
CA HIS A 356 -3.21 -9.24 1.64
C HIS A 356 -3.78 -9.78 2.94
N LEU A 357 -4.05 -8.86 3.89
CA LEU A 357 -4.68 -9.15 5.19
C LEU A 357 -6.09 -9.76 5.02
N PRO A 358 -6.50 -10.68 5.92
CA PRO A 358 -7.90 -11.07 6.02
C PRO A 358 -8.78 -9.84 6.30
N ARG A 359 -10.01 -9.86 5.80
CA ARG A 359 -11.02 -8.80 5.94
C ARG A 359 -10.59 -7.42 5.42
N SER A 360 -9.61 -7.36 4.51
CA SER A 360 -9.13 -6.10 3.92
C SER A 360 -9.85 -5.76 2.62
N SER A 361 -9.98 -4.46 2.34
CA SER A 361 -10.46 -3.94 1.06
C SER A 361 -9.60 -4.40 -0.13
N LEU A 362 -8.32 -4.66 0.12
CA LEU A 362 -7.39 -5.17 -0.90
C LEU A 362 -7.68 -6.63 -1.28
N LEU A 363 -8.04 -7.47 -0.31
CA LEU A 363 -8.47 -8.84 -0.58
C LEU A 363 -9.77 -8.84 -1.40
N MET A 364 -10.69 -7.91 -1.12
CA MET A 364 -11.94 -7.73 -1.87
C MET A 364 -11.67 -7.30 -3.32
N LEU A 365 -10.71 -6.38 -3.52
CA LEU A 365 -10.29 -5.94 -4.86
C LEU A 365 -9.75 -7.11 -5.69
N VAL A 366 -8.86 -7.93 -5.11
CA VAL A 366 -8.32 -9.09 -5.83
C VAL A 366 -9.41 -10.13 -6.08
N SER A 367 -10.34 -10.32 -5.12
CA SER A 367 -11.52 -11.18 -5.30
C SER A 367 -12.41 -10.73 -6.47
N ALA A 368 -12.49 -9.43 -6.74
CA ALA A 368 -13.23 -8.92 -7.88
C ALA A 368 -12.62 -9.31 -9.23
N LEU A 369 -11.30 -9.60 -9.27
CA LEU A 369 -10.60 -9.97 -10.50
C LEU A 369 -10.71 -11.48 -10.82
N ILE A 370 -10.61 -12.32 -9.80
CA ILE A 370 -10.54 -13.78 -10.00
C ILE A 370 -11.63 -14.59 -9.28
N GLY A 371 -12.51 -13.92 -8.54
CA GLY A 371 -13.50 -14.58 -7.70
C GLY A 371 -13.00 -14.85 -6.28
N ARG A 372 -13.89 -14.64 -5.29
CA ARG A 372 -13.56 -14.78 -3.86
C ARG A 372 -13.12 -16.20 -3.48
N LYS A 373 -13.90 -17.21 -3.89
CA LYS A 373 -13.61 -18.60 -3.57
C LYS A 373 -12.24 -19.03 -4.10
N GLN A 374 -12.01 -18.78 -5.37
CA GLN A 374 -10.73 -19.10 -6.03
C GLN A 374 -9.55 -18.41 -5.34
N LEU A 375 -9.69 -17.12 -4.96
CA LEU A 375 -8.64 -16.40 -4.24
C LEU A 375 -8.33 -17.05 -2.89
N LEU A 376 -9.35 -17.43 -2.12
CA LEU A 376 -9.15 -18.06 -0.81
C LEU A 376 -8.50 -19.46 -0.94
N ASP A 377 -8.87 -20.24 -1.95
CA ASP A 377 -8.23 -21.54 -2.24
C ASP A 377 -6.73 -21.33 -2.57
N ILE A 378 -6.40 -20.33 -3.39
CA ILE A 378 -5.01 -19.95 -3.70
C ILE A 378 -4.24 -19.50 -2.45
N TYR A 379 -4.90 -18.76 -1.54
CA TYR A 379 -4.28 -18.32 -0.29
C TYR A 379 -3.98 -19.49 0.64
N GLN A 380 -4.87 -20.50 0.71
CA GLN A 380 -4.60 -21.73 1.46
C GLN A 380 -3.39 -22.48 0.90
N GLU A 381 -3.26 -22.58 -0.43
CA GLU A 381 -2.11 -23.18 -1.08
C GLU A 381 -0.82 -22.38 -0.79
N ALA A 382 -0.87 -21.04 -0.89
CA ALA A 382 0.27 -20.18 -0.58
C ALA A 382 0.72 -20.35 0.89
N ILE A 383 -0.21 -20.49 1.84
CA ILE A 383 0.08 -20.77 3.26
C ILE A 383 0.72 -22.15 3.41
N ALA A 384 0.14 -23.18 2.80
CA ALA A 384 0.68 -24.54 2.85
C ALA A 384 2.09 -24.62 2.23
N ALA A 385 2.34 -23.86 1.16
CA ALA A 385 3.63 -23.73 0.50
C ALA A 385 4.58 -22.73 1.18
N GLN A 386 4.23 -22.20 2.36
CA GLN A 386 5.05 -21.30 3.16
C GLN A 386 5.46 -20.02 2.40
N TYR A 387 4.55 -19.39 1.65
CA TYR A 387 4.76 -18.05 1.13
C TYR A 387 4.74 -17.04 2.26
N ARG A 388 5.49 -15.95 2.09
CA ARG A 388 5.53 -14.84 3.03
C ARG A 388 4.51 -13.80 2.63
N PHE A 389 3.87 -13.22 3.61
CA PHE A 389 2.72 -12.33 3.45
C PHE A 389 3.07 -10.87 3.71
N TYR A 390 2.27 -9.95 3.18
CA TYR A 390 2.26 -8.50 3.36
C TYR A 390 3.43 -7.77 2.67
N SER A 391 3.79 -6.59 3.18
CA SER A 391 4.67 -5.61 2.52
C SER A 391 6.04 -6.13 2.10
N PHE A 392 6.68 -6.93 2.95
CA PHE A 392 7.98 -7.54 2.69
C PHE A 392 7.90 -9.01 2.28
N GLY A 393 6.69 -9.48 2.08
CA GLY A 393 6.42 -10.86 1.68
C GLY A 393 6.74 -11.13 0.21
N ASP A 394 6.11 -12.17 -0.29
CA ASP A 394 6.21 -12.64 -1.67
C ASP A 394 5.10 -12.02 -2.54
N ALA A 395 5.11 -12.29 -3.83
CA ALA A 395 4.18 -11.71 -4.78
C ALA A 395 3.27 -12.75 -5.44
N MET A 396 2.16 -12.28 -5.97
CA MET A 396 1.26 -13.01 -6.85
C MET A 396 1.11 -12.24 -8.16
N LEU A 397 1.18 -12.93 -9.28
CA LEU A 397 0.86 -12.42 -10.62
C LEU A 397 -0.43 -13.07 -11.09
N ILE A 398 -1.41 -12.25 -11.36
CA ILE A 398 -2.69 -12.66 -11.94
C ILE A 398 -2.68 -12.23 -13.39
N LEU A 399 -2.80 -13.19 -14.31
CA LEU A 399 -2.88 -12.95 -15.74
C LEU A 399 -4.31 -13.17 -16.24
N PRO A 400 -4.76 -12.41 -17.26
CA PRO A 400 -6.03 -12.67 -17.91
C PRO A 400 -6.01 -14.04 -18.62
N LYS A 401 -7.19 -14.55 -18.94
CA LYS A 401 -7.35 -15.74 -19.77
C LYS A 401 -6.77 -15.48 -21.16
N GLU A 402 -6.08 -16.49 -21.69
CA GLU A 402 -5.70 -16.56 -23.11
C GLU A 402 -6.90 -16.83 -24.01
#